data_7947f6c9ea686a7f7080e37d3634d9d4
#
_entry.id   7947f6c9ea686a7f7080e37d3634d9d4
#
_cell.length_a   1.000
_cell.length_b   1.000
_cell.length_c   1.000
_cell.angle_alpha   90.00
_cell.angle_beta   90.00
_cell.angle_gamma   90.00
#
_symmetry.space_group_name_H-M   'P 1'
#
loop_
_entity.id
_entity.type
_entity.pdbx_description
1 polymer ?
#
loop_
_entity_poly.entity_id
_entity_poly.type
_entity_poly.pdbx_seq_one_letter_code
_entity_poly.pdbx_strand_id
1 'polypeptide(L)'
;MKVLIVDDEAYAVNALTNRIDWNGFGFGTPLSARSMAQAQSVFLNEKIDLLLCDIEMPQGSGLDLFEWVKAYYPRTECIFVTCHDEYSYLRAAMQLGSCDYILKPVDYNQLKETLKEIVQRIARREQAASRQRNDDPMPFHAPGASSNNPYIASIIAYISVHLTEPIAIADLAEVLHLNPQYVMRLFKKEMGCPILQYITAQRIALSVRYLEETNISVTDVAVLCGFDNYSYFTRIFKRFTN
;
A
#
# COMPACT_ATOMS: atom_id res chain seq x y z
N MET A 1 -4.93 -13.04 -8.72
CA MET A 1 -4.82 -11.58 -8.49
C MET A 1 -5.86 -11.12 -7.48
N LYS A 2 -5.63 -10.00 -6.77
CA LYS A 2 -6.59 -9.41 -5.83
C LYS A 2 -6.98 -8.01 -6.26
N VAL A 3 -8.26 -7.70 -6.14
CA VAL A 3 -8.83 -6.37 -6.41
C VAL A 3 -9.40 -5.77 -5.14
N LEU A 4 -9.17 -4.48 -4.94
CA LEU A 4 -9.77 -3.68 -3.87
C LEU A 4 -10.69 -2.62 -4.51
N ILE A 5 -11.94 -2.56 -4.06
CA ILE A 5 -12.91 -1.54 -4.44
C ILE A 5 -13.04 -0.57 -3.27
N VAL A 6 -12.82 0.72 -3.52
CA VAL A 6 -12.87 1.77 -2.50
C VAL A 6 -13.89 2.82 -2.92
N ASP A 7 -14.98 2.90 -2.17
CA ASP A 7 -16.10 3.81 -2.42
C ASP A 7 -16.91 3.92 -1.11
N ASP A 8 -17.26 5.10 -0.67
CA ASP A 8 -18.02 5.30 0.56
C ASP A 8 -19.49 4.87 0.40
N GLU A 9 -19.98 4.82 -0.84
CA GLU A 9 -21.32 4.35 -1.17
C GLU A 9 -21.37 2.82 -1.24
N ALA A 10 -22.02 2.17 -0.25
CA ALA A 10 -22.20 0.72 -0.24
C ALA A 10 -22.88 0.18 -1.51
N TYR A 11 -23.76 0.97 -2.14
CA TYR A 11 -24.43 0.57 -3.36
C TYR A 11 -23.44 0.47 -4.54
N ALA A 12 -22.53 1.43 -4.69
CA ALA A 12 -21.50 1.42 -5.73
C ALA A 12 -20.55 0.24 -5.56
N VAL A 13 -20.09 -0.03 -4.33
CA VAL A 13 -19.28 -1.20 -4.00
C VAL A 13 -20.00 -2.50 -4.40
N ASN A 14 -21.26 -2.67 -3.97
CA ASN A 14 -22.05 -3.87 -4.29
C ASN A 14 -22.28 -4.03 -5.80
N ALA A 15 -22.52 -2.94 -6.52
CA ALA A 15 -22.73 -2.98 -7.96
C ALA A 15 -21.46 -3.44 -8.69
N LEU A 16 -20.30 -2.89 -8.37
CA LEU A 16 -18.99 -3.28 -8.93
C LEU A 16 -18.62 -4.74 -8.55
N THR A 17 -18.91 -5.14 -7.32
CA THR A 17 -18.63 -6.51 -6.86
C THR A 17 -19.44 -7.55 -7.62
N ASN A 18 -20.76 -7.29 -7.85
CA ASN A 18 -21.67 -8.33 -8.31
C ASN A 18 -21.93 -8.32 -9.84
N ARG A 19 -21.68 -7.20 -10.54
CA ARG A 19 -21.94 -7.09 -11.99
C ARG A 19 -20.77 -7.48 -12.88
N ILE A 20 -19.62 -7.75 -12.28
CA ILE A 20 -18.39 -8.15 -12.99
C ILE A 20 -18.05 -9.59 -12.61
N ASP A 21 -17.76 -10.40 -13.58
CA ASP A 21 -17.20 -11.74 -13.38
C ASP A 21 -15.70 -11.64 -13.07
N TRP A 22 -15.37 -11.28 -11.83
CA TRP A 22 -14.00 -11.12 -11.38
C TRP A 22 -13.17 -12.40 -11.55
N ASN A 23 -13.79 -13.57 -11.33
CA ASN A 23 -13.11 -14.85 -11.50
C ASN A 23 -12.75 -15.12 -12.97
N GLY A 24 -13.58 -14.73 -13.90
CA GLY A 24 -13.31 -14.80 -15.34
C GLY A 24 -12.12 -13.95 -15.78
N PHE A 25 -11.81 -12.86 -15.04
CA PHE A 25 -10.60 -12.06 -15.23
C PHE A 25 -9.39 -12.54 -14.40
N GLY A 26 -9.53 -13.61 -13.63
CA GLY A 26 -8.48 -14.16 -12.79
C GLY A 26 -8.26 -13.39 -11.47
N PHE A 27 -9.20 -12.52 -11.09
CA PHE A 27 -9.27 -11.95 -9.74
C PHE A 27 -10.10 -12.86 -8.82
N GLY A 28 -9.73 -12.93 -7.55
CA GLY A 28 -10.58 -13.53 -6.54
C GLY A 28 -11.79 -12.65 -6.20
N THR A 29 -12.52 -13.00 -5.14
CA THR A 29 -13.59 -12.17 -4.61
C THR A 29 -13.04 -10.78 -4.26
N PRO A 30 -13.67 -9.69 -4.76
CA PRO A 30 -13.22 -8.34 -4.45
C PRO A 30 -13.19 -8.05 -2.96
N LEU A 31 -12.12 -7.42 -2.50
CA LEU A 31 -12.06 -6.76 -1.20
C LEU A 31 -12.71 -5.38 -1.31
N SER A 32 -13.20 -4.86 -0.21
CA SER A 32 -13.82 -3.53 -0.21
C SER A 32 -13.38 -2.69 0.98
N ALA A 33 -13.33 -1.37 0.76
CA ALA A 33 -13.12 -0.37 1.79
C ALA A 33 -14.03 0.83 1.54
N ARG A 34 -14.42 1.54 2.60
CA ARG A 34 -15.33 2.68 2.52
C ARG A 34 -14.67 4.00 2.92
N SER A 35 -13.37 3.99 3.09
CA SER A 35 -12.55 5.16 3.39
C SER A 35 -11.10 4.90 3.08
N MET A 36 -10.31 5.97 2.96
CA MET A 36 -8.86 5.90 2.77
C MET A 36 -8.18 5.06 3.87
N ALA A 37 -8.54 5.26 5.14
CA ALA A 37 -7.97 4.52 6.27
C ALA A 37 -8.24 3.01 6.19
N GLN A 38 -9.46 2.61 5.82
CA GLN A 38 -9.79 1.20 5.61
C GLN A 38 -9.02 0.61 4.42
N ALA A 39 -8.93 1.36 3.31
CA ALA A 39 -8.15 0.93 2.15
C ALA A 39 -6.67 0.72 2.51
N GLN A 40 -6.07 1.65 3.23
CA GLN A 40 -4.69 1.52 3.72
C GLN A 40 -4.53 0.28 4.60
N SER A 41 -5.47 0.00 5.50
CA SER A 41 -5.45 -1.22 6.33
C SER A 41 -5.50 -2.49 5.47
N VAL A 42 -6.30 -2.51 4.39
CA VAL A 42 -6.31 -3.64 3.45
C VAL A 42 -4.97 -3.80 2.76
N PHE A 43 -4.36 -2.72 2.26
CA PHE A 43 -3.05 -2.76 1.61
C PHE A 43 -1.92 -3.25 2.54
N LEU A 44 -2.01 -2.96 3.84
CA LEU A 44 -1.05 -3.45 4.83
C LEU A 44 -1.12 -4.97 5.01
N ASN A 45 -2.31 -5.56 4.86
CA ASN A 45 -2.56 -6.98 5.12
C ASN A 45 -2.59 -7.84 3.86
N GLU A 46 -2.82 -7.22 2.68
CA GLU A 46 -3.06 -7.92 1.44
C GLU A 46 -2.26 -7.33 0.28
N LYS A 47 -1.78 -8.21 -0.60
CA LYS A 47 -1.20 -7.77 -1.88
C LYS A 47 -2.32 -7.45 -2.84
N ILE A 48 -2.53 -6.18 -3.15
CA ILE A 48 -3.54 -5.71 -4.10
C ILE A 48 -2.89 -5.49 -5.46
N ASP A 49 -3.45 -6.13 -6.48
CA ASP A 49 -2.97 -6.00 -7.86
C ASP A 49 -3.73 -4.92 -8.63
N LEU A 50 -5.01 -4.69 -8.26
CA LEU A 50 -5.88 -3.68 -8.87
C LEU A 50 -6.66 -2.93 -7.80
N LEU A 51 -6.68 -1.60 -7.90
CA LEU A 51 -7.50 -0.68 -7.12
C LEU A 51 -8.58 -0.07 -8.03
N LEU A 52 -9.86 -0.23 -7.68
CA LEU A 52 -10.95 0.61 -8.18
C LEU A 52 -11.29 1.62 -7.09
N CYS A 53 -11.24 2.90 -7.39
CA CYS A 53 -11.36 3.93 -6.36
C CYS A 53 -12.28 5.07 -6.81
N ASP A 54 -13.22 5.46 -5.95
CA ASP A 54 -13.88 6.76 -6.12
C ASP A 54 -12.89 7.88 -5.74
N ILE A 55 -13.06 9.04 -6.35
CA ILE A 55 -12.23 10.21 -6.09
C ILE A 55 -12.70 10.93 -4.84
N GLU A 56 -14.00 11.18 -4.71
CA GLU A 56 -14.54 11.88 -3.56
C GLU A 56 -15.03 10.91 -2.49
N MET A 57 -14.34 10.92 -1.37
CA MET A 57 -14.71 10.14 -0.19
C MET A 57 -14.61 11.02 1.07
N PRO A 58 -15.44 10.77 2.09
CA PRO A 58 -15.28 11.41 3.37
C PRO A 58 -13.87 11.18 3.97
N GLN A 59 -13.23 12.23 4.47
CA GLN A 59 -11.92 12.19 5.14
C GLN A 59 -10.74 11.77 4.25
N GLY A 60 -10.74 12.16 2.98
CA GLY A 60 -9.63 11.96 2.06
C GLY A 60 -10.10 11.68 0.64
N SER A 61 -9.28 12.00 -0.35
CA SER A 61 -9.62 11.75 -1.75
C SER A 61 -9.04 10.43 -2.27
N GLY A 62 -9.67 9.85 -3.29
CA GLY A 62 -9.11 8.70 -4.00
C GLY A 62 -7.79 9.01 -4.69
N LEU A 63 -7.56 10.28 -5.07
CA LEU A 63 -6.27 10.72 -5.61
C LEU A 63 -5.16 10.65 -4.55
N ASP A 64 -5.44 11.11 -3.32
CA ASP A 64 -4.49 11.02 -2.21
C ASP A 64 -4.19 9.55 -1.86
N LEU A 65 -5.23 8.71 -1.87
CA LEU A 65 -5.06 7.28 -1.68
C LEU A 65 -4.16 6.68 -2.78
N PHE A 66 -4.38 7.03 -4.04
CA PHE A 66 -3.59 6.48 -5.13
C PHE A 66 -2.16 7.02 -5.16
N GLU A 67 -1.93 8.29 -4.80
CA GLU A 67 -0.57 8.82 -4.60
C GLU A 67 0.17 8.01 -3.52
N TRP A 68 -0.50 7.71 -2.41
CA TRP A 68 0.03 6.83 -1.38
C TRP A 68 0.29 5.42 -1.91
N VAL A 69 -0.67 4.82 -2.63
CA VAL A 69 -0.50 3.49 -3.24
C VAL A 69 0.69 3.47 -4.20
N LYS A 70 0.87 4.48 -5.05
CA LYS A 70 2.02 4.56 -5.95
C LYS A 70 3.35 4.66 -5.21
N ALA A 71 3.38 5.35 -4.08
CA ALA A 71 4.59 5.47 -3.27
C ALA A 71 5.02 4.14 -2.64
N TYR A 72 4.06 3.33 -2.18
CA TYR A 72 4.32 2.13 -1.38
C TYR A 72 4.07 0.81 -2.12
N TYR A 73 3.15 0.81 -3.08
CA TYR A 73 2.72 -0.35 -3.86
C TYR A 73 2.76 -0.05 -5.37
N PRO A 74 3.94 0.31 -5.94
CA PRO A 74 4.05 0.85 -7.31
C PRO A 74 3.59 -0.13 -8.41
N ARG A 75 3.36 -1.39 -8.06
CA ARG A 75 2.87 -2.41 -8.99
C ARG A 75 1.35 -2.50 -9.05
N THR A 76 0.63 -1.86 -8.13
CA THR A 76 -0.83 -1.81 -8.12
C THR A 76 -1.31 -0.92 -9.26
N GLU A 77 -2.17 -1.47 -10.11
CA GLU A 77 -2.88 -0.72 -11.14
C GLU A 77 -4.09 -0.03 -10.52
N CYS A 78 -4.54 1.09 -11.10
CA CYS A 78 -5.67 1.85 -10.59
C CYS A 78 -6.62 2.26 -11.70
N ILE A 79 -7.93 2.11 -11.43
CA ILE A 79 -9.03 2.70 -12.21
C ILE A 79 -9.80 3.61 -11.26
N PHE A 80 -10.00 4.86 -11.65
CA PHE A 80 -10.94 5.73 -10.95
C PHE A 80 -12.36 5.54 -11.48
N VAL A 81 -13.33 5.44 -10.55
CA VAL A 81 -14.76 5.29 -10.85
C VAL A 81 -15.50 6.35 -10.07
N THR A 82 -15.92 7.44 -10.70
CA THR A 82 -16.39 8.64 -10.01
C THR A 82 -17.58 9.33 -10.70
N CYS A 83 -18.34 10.13 -9.95
CA CYS A 83 -19.38 11.00 -10.51
C CYS A 83 -18.84 12.29 -11.14
N HIS A 84 -17.57 12.61 -10.94
CA HIS A 84 -16.98 13.87 -11.34
C HIS A 84 -16.38 13.79 -12.73
N ASP A 85 -16.78 14.69 -13.61
CA ASP A 85 -16.29 14.85 -14.99
C ASP A 85 -15.28 16.02 -15.14
N GLU A 86 -14.85 16.57 -14.02
CA GLU A 86 -13.95 17.72 -14.02
C GLU A 86 -12.57 17.36 -14.61
N TYR A 87 -12.14 18.17 -15.54
CA TYR A 87 -10.84 18.04 -16.21
C TYR A 87 -9.65 18.01 -15.23
N SER A 88 -9.75 18.73 -14.12
CA SER A 88 -8.76 18.75 -13.05
C SER A 88 -8.51 17.37 -12.44
N TYR A 89 -9.54 16.61 -12.15
CA TYR A 89 -9.46 15.25 -11.61
C TYR A 89 -8.92 14.26 -12.63
N LEU A 90 -9.43 14.33 -13.87
CA LEU A 90 -8.91 13.50 -14.96
C LEU A 90 -7.40 13.72 -15.17
N ARG A 91 -6.97 14.98 -15.21
CA ARG A 91 -5.57 15.33 -15.37
C ARG A 91 -4.70 14.82 -14.21
N ALA A 92 -5.16 14.98 -12.97
CA ALA A 92 -4.46 14.48 -11.79
C ALA A 92 -4.34 12.95 -11.78
N ALA A 93 -5.42 12.24 -12.12
CA ALA A 93 -5.44 10.79 -12.26
C ALA A 93 -4.43 10.30 -13.31
N MET A 94 -4.39 10.94 -14.48
CA MET A 94 -3.43 10.61 -15.55
C MET A 94 -1.98 10.91 -15.14
N GLN A 95 -1.72 12.02 -14.44
CA GLN A 95 -0.37 12.35 -13.94
C GLN A 95 0.13 11.36 -12.90
N LEU A 96 -0.76 10.80 -12.09
CA LEU A 96 -0.44 9.72 -11.16
C LEU A 96 -0.26 8.37 -11.86
N GLY A 97 -0.61 8.26 -13.16
CA GLY A 97 -0.48 7.03 -13.94
C GLY A 97 -1.56 6.02 -13.63
N SER A 98 -2.81 6.47 -13.43
CA SER A 98 -3.98 5.57 -13.43
C SER A 98 -4.16 4.89 -14.79
N CYS A 99 -4.77 3.73 -14.80
CA CYS A 99 -5.02 2.98 -16.03
C CYS A 99 -6.21 3.53 -16.80
N ASP A 100 -7.23 3.97 -16.09
CA ASP A 100 -8.45 4.50 -16.68
C ASP A 100 -9.19 5.43 -15.68
N TYR A 101 -10.16 6.17 -16.22
CA TYR A 101 -11.05 7.06 -15.50
C TYR A 101 -12.47 6.87 -16.04
N ILE A 102 -13.33 6.27 -15.23
CA ILE A 102 -14.68 5.87 -15.63
C ILE A 102 -15.72 6.70 -14.88
N LEU A 103 -16.61 7.33 -15.62
CA LEU A 103 -17.70 8.09 -15.02
C LEU A 103 -18.84 7.18 -14.57
N LYS A 104 -19.44 7.49 -13.43
CA LYS A 104 -20.73 6.93 -13.01
C LYS A 104 -21.88 7.65 -13.77
N PRO A 105 -22.88 6.92 -14.29
CA PRO A 105 -23.10 5.48 -14.17
C PRO A 105 -22.10 4.67 -14.97
N VAL A 106 -21.53 3.63 -14.35
CA VAL A 106 -20.45 2.83 -14.92
C VAL A 106 -20.85 2.16 -16.23
N ASP A 107 -20.10 2.42 -17.30
CA ASP A 107 -20.13 1.58 -18.50
C ASP A 107 -19.35 0.29 -18.25
N TYR A 108 -20.07 -0.79 -17.99
CA TYR A 108 -19.47 -2.09 -17.70
C TYR A 108 -18.76 -2.70 -18.91
N ASN A 109 -19.06 -2.28 -20.15
CA ASN A 109 -18.33 -2.74 -21.33
C ASN A 109 -16.96 -2.07 -21.39
N GLN A 110 -16.90 -0.75 -21.21
CA GLN A 110 -15.64 -0.04 -21.07
C GLN A 110 -14.80 -0.64 -19.95
N LEU A 111 -15.36 -0.80 -18.77
CA LEU A 111 -14.63 -1.36 -17.62
C LEU A 111 -14.07 -2.76 -17.91
N LYS A 112 -14.83 -3.63 -18.59
CA LYS A 112 -14.35 -4.96 -18.97
C LYS A 112 -13.18 -4.92 -19.96
N GLU A 113 -13.19 -4.01 -20.92
CA GLU A 113 -12.06 -3.85 -21.85
C GLU A 113 -10.81 -3.37 -21.10
N THR A 114 -10.94 -2.37 -20.24
CA THR A 114 -9.83 -1.90 -19.39
C THR A 114 -9.28 -3.01 -18.50
N LEU A 115 -10.17 -3.84 -17.91
CA LEU A 115 -9.75 -5.00 -17.10
C LEU A 115 -8.93 -6.01 -17.91
N LYS A 116 -9.31 -6.31 -19.18
CA LYS A 116 -8.53 -7.19 -20.05
C LYS A 116 -7.11 -6.67 -20.27
N GLU A 117 -6.97 -5.37 -20.52
CA GLU A 117 -5.67 -4.75 -20.73
C GLU A 117 -4.80 -4.80 -19.45
N ILE A 118 -5.41 -4.53 -18.30
CA ILE A 118 -4.72 -4.59 -17.00
C ILE A 118 -4.24 -6.00 -16.70
N VAL A 119 -5.10 -7.01 -16.89
CA VAL A 119 -4.72 -8.42 -16.67
C VAL A 119 -3.54 -8.82 -17.57
N GLN A 120 -3.56 -8.43 -18.85
CA GLN A 120 -2.44 -8.69 -19.76
C GLN A 120 -1.17 -7.97 -19.30
N ARG A 121 -1.26 -6.72 -18.79
CA ARG A 121 -0.13 -5.96 -18.29
C ARG A 121 0.49 -6.62 -17.05
N ILE A 122 -0.35 -7.03 -16.10
CA ILE A 122 0.10 -7.74 -14.90
C ILE A 122 0.78 -9.06 -15.30
N ALA A 123 0.16 -9.85 -16.19
CA ALA A 123 0.72 -11.13 -16.65
C ALA A 123 2.08 -10.95 -17.36
N ARG A 124 2.22 -9.94 -18.22
CA ARG A 124 3.51 -9.62 -18.88
C ARG A 124 4.59 -9.25 -17.88
N ARG A 125 4.24 -8.45 -16.83
CA ARG A 125 5.18 -8.10 -15.75
C ARG A 125 5.62 -9.32 -14.94
N GLU A 126 4.70 -10.23 -14.63
CA GLU A 126 5.01 -11.46 -13.91
C GLU A 126 5.88 -12.40 -14.73
N GLN A 127 5.63 -12.52 -16.04
CA GLN A 127 6.48 -13.32 -16.95
C GLN A 127 7.88 -12.71 -17.10
N ALA A 128 7.99 -11.38 -17.22
CA ALA A 128 9.27 -10.68 -17.26
C ALA A 128 10.04 -10.86 -15.94
N ALA A 129 9.37 -10.72 -14.80
CA ALA A 129 9.97 -10.97 -13.47
C ALA A 129 10.38 -12.43 -13.26
N SER A 130 9.66 -13.40 -13.87
CA SER A 130 10.03 -14.81 -13.82
C SER A 130 11.29 -15.12 -14.66
N ARG A 131 11.54 -14.33 -15.72
CA ARG A 131 12.78 -14.43 -16.53
C ARG A 131 13.97 -13.71 -15.88
N GLN A 132 13.71 -12.73 -15.01
CA GLN A 132 14.71 -11.97 -14.25
C GLN A 132 14.84 -12.42 -12.78
N ARG A 133 14.37 -13.62 -12.43
CA ARG A 133 14.63 -14.21 -11.10
C ARG A 133 16.09 -14.69 -11.01
N ASN A 134 16.99 -13.75 -11.13
CA ASN A 134 18.27 -13.74 -10.47
C ASN A 134 18.41 -12.34 -9.86
N ASP A 135 18.34 -12.28 -8.54
CA ASP A 135 18.85 -11.21 -7.69
C ASP A 135 18.30 -9.79 -7.92
N ASP A 136 17.07 -9.52 -7.42
CA ASP A 136 16.86 -8.28 -6.69
C ASP A 136 16.47 -8.63 -5.24
N PRO A 137 17.45 -8.76 -4.33
CA PRO A 137 17.15 -8.66 -2.92
C PRO A 137 16.55 -7.27 -2.73
N MET A 138 15.33 -7.20 -2.14
CA MET A 138 14.87 -5.92 -1.58
C MET A 138 16.03 -5.37 -0.76
N PRO A 139 16.48 -4.11 -1.00
CA PRO A 139 17.59 -3.59 -0.24
C PRO A 139 17.22 -3.63 1.24
N PHE A 140 17.77 -4.57 1.93
CA PHE A 140 17.79 -4.64 3.37
C PHE A 140 18.67 -3.48 3.82
N HIS A 141 18.08 -2.36 4.15
CA HIS A 141 18.81 -1.35 4.88
C HIS A 141 18.95 -1.84 6.31
N ALA A 142 20.13 -2.35 6.59
CA ALA A 142 20.53 -2.75 7.93
C ALA A 142 20.20 -1.64 8.93
N PRO A 143 19.82 -1.99 10.19
CA PRO A 143 19.72 -1.04 11.28
C PRO A 143 21.03 -0.26 11.36
N GLY A 144 21.02 1.05 11.04
CA GLY A 144 22.22 1.88 11.09
C GLY A 144 22.49 2.76 9.88
N ALA A 145 21.64 2.75 8.85
CA ALA A 145 21.77 3.74 7.79
C ALA A 145 21.57 5.15 8.38
N SER A 146 22.64 5.93 8.46
CA SER A 146 22.62 7.31 8.92
C SER A 146 22.56 8.23 7.73
N SER A 147 21.59 9.12 7.70
CA SER A 147 21.55 10.25 6.78
C SER A 147 22.08 11.49 7.51
N ASN A 148 22.86 12.33 6.82
CA ASN A 148 23.27 13.63 7.35
C ASN A 148 22.13 14.67 7.39
N ASN A 149 20.94 14.28 6.95
CA ASN A 149 19.77 15.13 6.97
C ASN A 149 19.15 15.15 8.38
N PRO A 150 19.05 16.30 9.06
CA PRO A 150 18.55 16.38 10.42
C PRO A 150 17.09 15.91 10.57
N TYR A 151 16.28 16.10 9.55
CA TYR A 151 14.90 15.60 9.55
C TYR A 151 14.86 14.06 9.54
N ILE A 152 15.75 13.42 8.79
CA ILE A 152 15.82 11.95 8.75
C ILE A 152 16.29 11.41 10.11
N ALA A 153 17.27 12.04 10.73
CA ALA A 153 17.71 11.66 12.07
C ALA A 153 16.55 11.75 13.08
N SER A 154 15.75 12.82 13.02
CA SER A 154 14.57 12.99 13.89
C SER A 154 13.49 11.95 13.60
N ILE A 155 13.23 11.62 12.32
CA ILE A 155 12.28 10.56 11.93
C ILE A 155 12.74 9.20 12.48
N ILE A 156 14.00 8.85 12.30
CA ILE A 156 14.56 7.57 12.79
C ILE A 156 14.49 7.51 14.32
N ALA A 157 14.83 8.60 15.01
CA ALA A 157 14.74 8.69 16.47
C ALA A 157 13.30 8.47 16.95
N TYR A 158 12.33 9.14 16.32
CA TYR A 158 10.91 8.96 16.65
C TYR A 158 10.45 7.51 16.43
N ILE A 159 10.78 6.93 15.27
CA ILE A 159 10.46 5.52 14.98
C ILE A 159 11.08 4.60 16.03
N SER A 160 12.31 4.84 16.44
CA SER A 160 13.00 3.98 17.41
C SER A 160 12.33 4.01 18.79
N VAL A 161 11.81 5.15 19.21
CA VAL A 161 11.11 5.32 20.50
C VAL A 161 9.72 4.68 20.47
N HIS A 162 9.00 4.80 19.34
CA HIS A 162 7.61 4.35 19.20
C HIS A 162 7.48 3.05 18.41
N LEU A 163 8.57 2.28 18.24
CA LEU A 163 8.64 1.14 17.30
C LEU A 163 7.56 0.08 17.55
N THR A 164 7.21 -0.15 18.82
CA THR A 164 6.24 -1.16 19.25
C THR A 164 4.80 -0.64 19.29
N GLU A 165 4.60 0.65 19.06
CA GLU A 165 3.31 1.32 19.07
C GLU A 165 2.79 1.57 17.64
N PRO A 166 1.50 1.84 17.45
CA PRO A 166 1.00 2.34 16.16
C PRO A 166 1.68 3.67 15.80
N ILE A 167 2.36 3.71 14.66
CA ILE A 167 3.01 4.94 14.16
C ILE A 167 2.20 5.45 12.97
N ALA A 168 1.55 6.61 13.13
CA ALA A 168 0.96 7.31 12.01
C ALA A 168 1.95 8.32 11.39
N ILE A 169 1.96 8.41 10.07
CA ILE A 169 2.82 9.39 9.38
C ILE A 169 2.40 10.83 9.71
N ALA A 170 1.12 11.03 10.03
CA ALA A 170 0.61 12.33 10.48
C ALA A 170 1.30 12.81 11.76
N ASP A 171 1.46 11.91 12.74
CA ASP A 171 2.10 12.23 14.03
C ASP A 171 3.58 12.63 13.83
N LEU A 172 4.28 11.88 12.97
CA LEU A 172 5.64 12.21 12.55
C LEU A 172 5.74 13.58 11.88
N ALA A 173 4.80 13.88 11.00
CA ALA A 173 4.76 15.15 10.29
C ALA A 173 4.46 16.33 11.23
N GLU A 174 3.56 16.13 12.20
CA GLU A 174 3.23 17.13 13.22
C GLU A 174 4.45 17.46 14.09
N VAL A 175 5.14 16.45 14.60
CA VAL A 175 6.36 16.63 15.43
C VAL A 175 7.46 17.39 14.69
N LEU A 176 7.55 17.19 13.37
CA LEU A 176 8.55 17.83 12.52
C LEU A 176 8.10 19.17 11.93
N HIS A 177 6.85 19.58 12.17
CA HIS A 177 6.20 20.73 11.53
C HIS A 177 6.29 20.69 10.00
N LEU A 178 6.12 19.49 9.42
CA LEU A 178 6.21 19.22 7.99
C LEU A 178 4.90 18.65 7.45
N ASN A 179 4.71 18.74 6.15
CA ASN A 179 3.60 18.05 5.50
C ASN A 179 3.88 16.53 5.43
N PRO A 180 2.91 15.64 5.74
CA PRO A 180 3.07 14.19 5.69
C PRO A 180 3.63 13.67 4.36
N GLN A 181 3.18 14.18 3.23
CA GLN A 181 3.67 13.80 1.90
C GLN A 181 5.15 14.18 1.70
N TYR A 182 5.55 15.35 2.24
CA TYR A 182 6.95 15.75 2.20
C TYR A 182 7.82 14.81 3.02
N VAL A 183 7.39 14.44 4.24
CA VAL A 183 8.08 13.47 5.11
C VAL A 183 8.28 12.14 4.38
N MET A 184 7.24 11.60 3.75
CA MET A 184 7.31 10.35 3.00
C MET A 184 8.29 10.42 1.83
N ARG A 185 8.23 11.50 1.03
CA ARG A 185 9.14 11.69 -0.12
C ARG A 185 10.58 11.89 0.32
N LEU A 186 10.79 12.70 1.35
CA LEU A 186 12.11 12.96 1.90
C LEU A 186 12.74 11.67 2.42
N PHE A 187 12.00 10.91 3.23
CA PHE A 187 12.50 9.65 3.78
C PHE A 187 12.86 8.65 2.68
N LYS A 188 11.97 8.46 1.69
CA LYS A 188 12.23 7.56 0.56
C LYS A 188 13.45 8.00 -0.25
N LYS A 189 13.63 9.29 -0.48
CA LYS A 189 14.78 9.85 -1.21
C LYS A 189 16.10 9.59 -0.47
N GLU A 190 16.13 9.85 0.82
CA GLU A 190 17.35 9.76 1.64
C GLU A 190 17.68 8.33 2.07
N MET A 191 16.66 7.53 2.38
CA MET A 191 16.83 6.16 2.90
C MET A 191 16.66 5.08 1.81
N GLY A 192 16.25 5.45 0.59
CA GLY A 192 16.05 4.53 -0.51
C GLY A 192 14.80 3.64 -0.40
N CYS A 193 14.09 3.67 0.71
CA CYS A 193 12.90 2.85 0.96
C CYS A 193 11.76 3.66 1.60
N PRO A 194 10.50 3.25 1.41
CA PRO A 194 9.36 3.84 2.10
C PRO A 194 9.47 3.72 3.62
N ILE A 195 8.97 4.73 4.34
CA ILE A 195 9.05 4.80 5.81
C ILE A 195 8.36 3.61 6.50
N LEU A 196 7.20 3.17 6.00
CA LEU A 196 6.50 1.99 6.55
C LEU A 196 7.30 0.69 6.34
N GLN A 197 8.01 0.59 5.23
CA GLN A 197 8.90 -0.54 4.97
C GLN A 197 10.07 -0.54 5.95
N TYR A 198 10.62 0.63 6.25
CA TYR A 198 11.66 0.80 7.26
C TYR A 198 11.16 0.40 8.65
N ILE A 199 9.98 0.90 9.08
CA ILE A 199 9.35 0.51 10.35
C ILE A 199 9.17 -1.02 10.43
N THR A 200 8.62 -1.63 9.37
CA THR A 200 8.42 -3.08 9.31
C THR A 200 9.75 -3.83 9.45
N ALA A 201 10.80 -3.41 8.75
CA ALA A 201 12.12 -4.02 8.85
C ALA A 201 12.71 -3.92 10.26
N GLN A 202 12.55 -2.77 10.93
CA GLN A 202 12.99 -2.58 12.32
C GLN A 202 12.22 -3.49 13.30
N ARG A 203 10.89 -3.63 13.11
CA ARG A 203 10.05 -4.54 13.90
C ARG A 203 10.45 -5.99 13.72
N ILE A 204 10.78 -6.41 12.50
CA ILE A 204 11.28 -7.76 12.23
C ILE A 204 12.65 -7.97 12.89
N ALA A 205 13.58 -7.03 12.77
CA ALA A 205 14.87 -7.11 13.44
C ALA A 205 14.74 -7.24 14.95
N LEU A 206 13.81 -6.49 15.55
CA LEU A 206 13.48 -6.59 16.98
C LEU A 206 12.89 -7.98 17.32
N SER A 207 11.99 -8.51 16.47
CA SER A 207 11.40 -9.82 16.70
C SER A 207 12.40 -10.98 16.61
N VAL A 208 13.38 -10.90 15.72
CA VAL A 208 14.47 -11.88 15.65
C VAL A 208 15.23 -11.91 16.97
N ARG A 209 15.60 -10.74 17.51
CA ARG A 209 16.28 -10.65 18.82
C ARG A 209 15.45 -11.25 19.95
N TYR A 210 14.16 -10.94 20.03
CA TYR A 210 13.27 -11.55 21.06
C TYR A 210 13.22 -13.08 20.95
N LEU A 211 13.15 -13.61 19.73
CA LEU A 211 13.12 -15.06 19.50
C LEU A 211 14.45 -15.75 19.81
N GLU A 212 15.57 -15.06 19.65
CA GLU A 212 16.92 -15.58 19.98
C GLU A 212 17.25 -15.47 21.47
N GLU A 213 16.82 -14.39 22.12
CA GLU A 213 17.22 -14.06 23.49
C GLU A 213 16.20 -14.51 24.54
N THR A 214 14.98 -14.95 24.14
CA THR A 214 13.89 -15.26 25.07
C THR A 214 13.14 -16.54 24.67
N ASN A 215 12.35 -17.09 25.61
CA ASN A 215 11.45 -18.22 25.35
C ASN A 215 9.98 -17.77 25.17
N ILE A 216 9.74 -16.52 24.78
CA ILE A 216 8.41 -15.99 24.54
C ILE A 216 7.81 -16.64 23.29
N SER A 217 6.48 -16.87 23.29
CA SER A 217 5.82 -17.44 22.12
C SER A 217 5.92 -16.54 20.88
N VAL A 218 5.99 -17.14 19.70
CA VAL A 218 6.06 -16.38 18.42
C VAL A 218 4.87 -15.41 18.27
N THR A 219 3.71 -15.79 18.80
CA THR A 219 2.51 -14.93 18.78
C THR A 219 2.70 -13.70 19.68
N ASP A 220 3.21 -13.89 20.88
CA ASP A 220 3.46 -12.78 21.81
C ASP A 220 4.57 -11.88 21.32
N VAL A 221 5.64 -12.44 20.69
CA VAL A 221 6.69 -11.65 20.05
C VAL A 221 6.12 -10.76 18.95
N ALA A 222 5.19 -11.26 18.12
CA ALA A 222 4.56 -10.44 17.10
C ALA A 222 3.84 -9.22 17.71
N VAL A 223 3.06 -9.42 18.78
CA VAL A 223 2.37 -8.33 19.48
C VAL A 223 3.36 -7.35 20.13
N LEU A 224 4.37 -7.87 20.84
CA LEU A 224 5.41 -7.05 21.48
C LEU A 224 6.22 -6.19 20.48
N CYS A 225 6.33 -6.65 19.23
CA CYS A 225 6.98 -5.90 18.16
C CYS A 225 6.04 -4.98 17.38
N GLY A 226 4.79 -4.80 17.83
CA GLY A 226 3.83 -3.89 17.21
C GLY A 226 3.14 -4.42 15.97
N PHE A 227 3.00 -5.76 15.82
CA PHE A 227 2.22 -6.35 14.75
C PHE A 227 0.80 -6.72 15.25
N ASP A 228 -0.21 -6.04 14.75
CA ASP A 228 -1.61 -6.30 15.09
C ASP A 228 -2.15 -7.57 14.41
N ASN A 229 -1.49 -8.07 13.36
CA ASN A 229 -1.91 -9.23 12.59
C ASN A 229 -0.81 -10.29 12.52
N TYR A 230 -1.05 -11.42 13.21
CA TYR A 230 -0.11 -12.53 13.27
C TYR A 230 0.18 -13.17 11.91
N SER A 231 -0.83 -13.31 11.04
CA SER A 231 -0.63 -13.88 9.69
C SER A 231 0.24 -12.98 8.82
N TYR A 232 0.06 -11.65 8.94
CA TYR A 232 0.94 -10.67 8.28
C TYR A 232 2.37 -10.78 8.81
N PHE A 233 2.54 -10.79 10.15
CA PHE A 233 3.85 -10.97 10.79
C PHE A 233 4.57 -12.22 10.26
N THR A 234 3.93 -13.39 10.32
CA THR A 234 4.55 -14.66 9.91
C THR A 234 5.00 -14.65 8.45
N ARG A 235 4.18 -14.07 7.56
CA ARG A 235 4.51 -13.94 6.15
C ARG A 235 5.72 -13.03 5.93
N ILE A 236 5.73 -11.88 6.59
CA ILE A 236 6.84 -10.91 6.47
C ILE A 236 8.09 -11.47 7.14
N PHE A 237 7.98 -12.05 8.32
CA PHE A 237 9.11 -12.65 9.04
C PHE A 237 9.83 -13.70 8.18
N LYS A 238 9.08 -14.67 7.60
CA LYS A 238 9.66 -15.66 6.68
C LYS A 238 10.36 -15.03 5.46
N ARG A 239 9.82 -13.92 4.95
CA ARG A 239 10.41 -13.22 3.80
C ARG A 239 11.72 -12.51 4.13
N PHE A 240 11.90 -12.09 5.38
CA PHE A 240 13.10 -11.37 5.84
C PHE A 240 14.17 -12.28 6.43
N THR A 241 13.81 -13.50 6.87
CA THR A 241 14.75 -14.44 7.51
C THR A 241 15.18 -15.61 6.61
N ASN A 242 14.51 -15.81 5.48
CA ASN A 242 14.90 -16.77 4.41
C ASN A 242 15.54 -16.01 3.26
#